data_1848d36e668d72835dad5e648061d7ce
#
_entry.id   1848d36e668d72835dad5e648061d7ce
#
_cell.length_a   1.000
_cell.length_b   1.000
_cell.length_c   1.000
_cell.angle_alpha   90.00
_cell.angle_beta   90.00
_cell.angle_gamma   90.00
#
_symmetry.space_group_name_H-M   'P 1'
#
loop_
_entity.id
_entity.type
_entity.pdbx_description
1 polymer ?
#
loop_
_entity_poly.entity_id
_entity_poly.type
_entity_poly.pdbx_seq_one_letter_code
_entity_poly.pdbx_strand_id
1 'polypeptide(L)'
;MRKKIDIAEIQKLSTTEDMLQKEYGPRGIAQREAFEAKARAWYYAEVLRDARKAAGMTQQQLADKIGKKREYVALLEKGETDMQLSTFLMITDAVGLKFGFTL
;
A
#
# COMPACT_ATOMS: atom_id res chain seq x y z
N MET A 1 -3.92 -10.76 -13.33
CA MET A 1 -5.15 -10.70 -12.55
C MET A 1 -4.95 -9.91 -11.28
N ARG A 2 -5.87 -9.08 -10.94
CA ARG A 2 -5.76 -8.22 -9.79
C ARG A 2 -5.86 -9.01 -8.49
N LYS A 3 -4.95 -8.75 -7.58
CA LYS A 3 -4.97 -9.33 -6.24
C LYS A 3 -6.01 -8.60 -5.38
N LYS A 4 -6.88 -9.34 -4.75
CA LYS A 4 -7.80 -8.77 -3.77
C LYS A 4 -7.11 -8.68 -2.42
N ILE A 5 -7.57 -7.75 -1.57
CA ILE A 5 -7.17 -7.75 -0.17
C ILE A 5 -7.74 -9.02 0.44
N ASP A 6 -6.85 -9.89 0.88
CA ASP A 6 -7.23 -11.19 1.42
C ASP A 6 -7.19 -11.13 2.94
N ILE A 7 -8.32 -11.42 3.56
CA ILE A 7 -8.43 -11.48 5.02
C ILE A 7 -7.46 -12.51 5.59
N ALA A 8 -7.23 -13.60 4.87
CA ALA A 8 -6.27 -14.61 5.30
C ALA A 8 -4.84 -14.07 5.37
N GLU A 9 -4.45 -13.18 4.44
CA GLU A 9 -3.13 -12.54 4.49
C GLU A 9 -3.01 -11.59 5.68
N ILE A 10 -4.08 -10.88 6.00
CA ILE A 10 -4.12 -10.01 7.19
C ILE A 10 -4.01 -10.85 8.45
N GLN A 11 -4.70 -11.98 8.50
CA GLN A 11 -4.63 -12.91 9.62
C GLN A 11 -3.25 -13.53 9.77
N LYS A 12 -2.56 -13.82 8.66
CA LYS A 12 -1.19 -14.28 8.69
C LYS A 12 -0.26 -13.29 9.36
N LEU A 13 -0.45 -12.00 9.12
CA LEU A 13 0.32 -10.96 9.81
C LEU A 13 0.08 -11.02 11.31
N SER A 14 -1.16 -11.31 11.73
CA SER A 14 -1.49 -11.46 13.15
C SER A 14 -0.90 -12.72 13.77
N THR A 15 -0.80 -13.83 13.02
CA THR A 15 -0.24 -15.07 13.54
C THR A 15 1.29 -15.05 13.68
N THR A 16 1.95 -14.02 13.17
CA THR A 16 3.39 -13.83 13.38
C THR A 16 3.69 -12.98 14.60
N GLU A 17 2.69 -12.75 15.46
CA GLU A 17 2.80 -11.89 16.65
C GLU A 17 3.94 -12.29 17.57
N ASP A 18 4.08 -13.57 17.88
CA ASP A 18 5.16 -14.07 18.76
C ASP A 18 6.54 -13.77 18.20
N MET A 19 6.69 -13.91 16.89
CA MET A 19 7.95 -13.64 16.20
C MET A 19 8.27 -12.16 16.22
N LEU A 20 7.27 -11.30 16.02
CA LEU A 20 7.41 -9.86 16.07
C LEU A 20 7.76 -9.38 17.48
N GLN A 21 7.17 -9.98 18.52
CA GLN A 21 7.51 -9.65 19.90
C GLN A 21 8.96 -9.99 20.22
N LYS A 22 9.48 -11.06 19.67
CA LYS A 22 10.88 -11.47 19.88
C LYS A 22 11.85 -10.49 19.25
N GLU A 23 11.59 -10.05 18.01
CA GLU A 23 12.51 -9.19 17.25
C GLU A 23 12.32 -7.71 17.56
N TYR A 24 11.08 -7.27 17.70
CA TYR A 24 10.73 -5.84 17.76
C TYR A 24 10.10 -5.44 19.08
N GLY A 25 9.87 -6.40 19.97
CA GLY A 25 9.25 -6.16 21.27
C GLY A 25 7.72 -6.20 21.23
N PRO A 26 7.06 -5.94 22.37
CA PRO A 26 5.62 -5.96 22.48
C PRO A 26 4.95 -4.91 21.60
N ARG A 27 3.68 -5.17 21.28
CA ARG A 27 2.85 -4.20 20.59
C ARG A 27 2.77 -2.90 21.38
N GLY A 28 2.84 -1.76 20.70
CA GLY A 28 2.82 -0.45 21.32
C GLY A 28 4.20 0.15 21.51
N ILE A 29 5.27 -0.63 21.32
CA ILE A 29 6.62 -0.08 21.28
C ILE A 29 6.84 0.61 19.94
N ALA A 30 7.44 1.80 19.95
CA ALA A 30 7.64 2.63 18.77
C ALA A 30 8.32 1.89 17.61
N GLN A 31 9.34 1.07 17.91
CA GLN A 31 10.04 0.30 16.88
C GLN A 31 9.13 -0.69 16.17
N ARG A 32 8.29 -1.38 16.92
CA ARG A 32 7.37 -2.34 16.36
C ARG A 32 6.27 -1.65 15.56
N GLU A 33 5.74 -0.55 16.06
CA GLU A 33 4.74 0.23 15.36
C GLU A 33 5.27 0.79 14.04
N ALA A 34 6.52 1.25 14.03
CA ALA A 34 7.17 1.70 12.82
C ALA A 34 7.32 0.58 11.80
N PHE A 35 7.69 -0.62 12.25
CA PHE A 35 7.78 -1.79 11.38
C PHE A 35 6.42 -2.15 10.78
N GLU A 36 5.38 -2.20 11.59
CA GLU A 36 4.03 -2.53 11.13
C GLU A 36 3.50 -1.49 10.15
N ALA A 37 3.78 -0.21 10.39
CA ALA A 37 3.39 0.87 9.49
C ALA A 37 4.06 0.72 8.12
N LYS A 38 5.37 0.39 8.10
CA LYS A 38 6.09 0.15 6.85
C LYS A 38 5.55 -1.06 6.10
N ALA A 39 5.24 -2.13 6.81
CA ALA A 39 4.68 -3.33 6.20
C ALA A 39 3.33 -3.04 5.55
N ARG A 40 2.47 -2.27 6.20
CA ARG A 40 1.18 -1.87 5.64
C ARG A 40 1.35 -0.95 4.43
N ALA A 41 2.27 0.01 4.52
CA ALA A 41 2.54 0.92 3.40
C ALA A 41 3.01 0.16 2.17
N TRP A 42 3.90 -0.80 2.36
CA TRP A 42 4.37 -1.67 1.28
C TRP A 42 3.22 -2.47 0.65
N TYR A 43 2.36 -3.04 1.49
CA TYR A 43 1.21 -3.81 1.03
C TYR A 43 0.25 -2.96 0.18
N TYR A 44 -0.09 -1.77 0.65
CA TYR A 44 -1.00 -0.88 -0.09
C TYR A 44 -0.37 -0.36 -1.38
N ALA A 45 0.95 -0.14 -1.39
CA ALA A 45 1.64 0.23 -2.62
C ALA A 45 1.53 -0.88 -3.67
N GLU A 46 1.64 -2.14 -3.24
CA GLU A 46 1.46 -3.29 -4.13
C GLU A 46 0.03 -3.37 -4.67
N VAL A 47 -0.96 -3.12 -3.81
CA VAL A 47 -2.37 -3.09 -4.22
C VAL A 47 -2.60 -2.02 -5.30
N LEU A 48 -2.03 -0.84 -5.12
CA LEU A 48 -2.16 0.24 -6.10
C LEU A 48 -1.50 -0.11 -7.43
N ARG A 49 -0.31 -0.72 -7.39
CA ARG A 49 0.39 -1.17 -8.59
C ARG A 49 -0.43 -2.21 -9.34
N ASP A 50 -0.97 -3.19 -8.63
CA ASP A 50 -1.78 -4.24 -9.24
C ASP A 50 -3.06 -3.66 -9.86
N ALA A 51 -3.68 -2.70 -9.19
CA ALA A 51 -4.86 -2.03 -9.70
C ALA A 51 -4.55 -1.22 -10.96
N ARG A 52 -3.39 -0.56 -11.00
CA ARG A 52 -2.94 0.14 -12.21
C ARG A 52 -2.80 -0.81 -13.38
N LYS A 53 -2.15 -1.95 -13.15
CA LYS A 53 -1.96 -2.97 -14.19
C LYS A 53 -3.29 -3.56 -14.65
N ALA A 54 -4.19 -3.81 -13.72
CA ALA A 54 -5.53 -4.32 -14.03
C ALA A 54 -6.35 -3.32 -14.86
N ALA A 55 -6.09 -2.02 -14.67
CA ALA A 55 -6.72 -0.97 -15.47
C ALA A 55 -6.05 -0.78 -16.84
N GLY A 56 -5.01 -1.56 -17.14
CA GLY A 56 -4.30 -1.46 -18.42
C GLY A 56 -3.44 -0.23 -18.56
N MET A 57 -3.02 0.38 -17.46
CA MET A 57 -2.27 1.63 -17.47
C MET A 57 -0.78 1.39 -17.21
N THR A 58 0.06 2.09 -17.96
CA THR A 58 1.48 2.18 -17.64
C THR A 58 1.71 3.17 -16.50
N GLN A 59 2.91 3.15 -15.91
CA GLN A 59 3.28 4.14 -14.90
C GLN A 59 3.21 5.56 -15.45
N GLN A 60 3.61 5.74 -16.70
CA GLN A 60 3.56 7.05 -17.35
C GLN A 60 2.11 7.52 -17.53
N GLN A 61 1.22 6.64 -17.94
CA GLN A 61 -0.18 6.99 -18.11
C GLN A 61 -0.83 7.38 -16.77
N LEU A 62 -0.52 6.65 -15.71
CA LEU A 62 -1.01 7.02 -14.38
C LEU A 62 -0.42 8.36 -13.94
N ALA A 63 0.88 8.55 -14.12
CA ALA A 63 1.55 9.81 -13.77
C ALA A 63 0.90 11.00 -14.49
N ASP A 64 0.66 10.87 -15.78
CA ASP A 64 -0.02 11.91 -16.56
C ASP A 64 -1.41 12.22 -15.99
N LYS A 65 -2.12 11.19 -15.60
CA LYS A 65 -3.49 11.32 -15.10
C LYS A 65 -3.56 12.05 -13.77
N ILE A 66 -2.56 11.87 -12.90
CA ILE A 66 -2.52 12.51 -11.57
C ILE A 66 -1.62 13.75 -11.55
N GLY A 67 -1.07 14.16 -12.69
CA GLY A 67 -0.24 15.36 -12.78
C GLY A 67 1.11 15.24 -12.12
N LYS A 68 1.71 14.06 -12.12
CA LYS A 68 3.01 13.78 -11.52
C LYS A 68 3.95 13.20 -12.55
N LYS A 69 5.23 13.03 -12.17
CA LYS A 69 6.23 12.38 -13.02
C LYS A 69 6.18 10.87 -12.86
N ARG A 70 6.56 10.13 -13.90
CA ARG A 70 6.62 8.66 -13.84
C ARG A 70 7.50 8.17 -12.69
N GLU A 71 8.63 8.82 -12.46
CA GLU A 71 9.56 8.46 -11.40
C GLU A 71 8.90 8.53 -10.02
N TYR A 72 8.00 9.48 -9.84
CA TYR A 72 7.24 9.61 -8.60
C TYR A 72 6.31 8.41 -8.41
N VAL A 73 5.59 8.01 -9.47
CA VAL A 73 4.73 6.83 -9.43
C VAL A 73 5.56 5.57 -9.14
N ALA A 74 6.71 5.44 -9.77
CA ALA A 74 7.60 4.30 -9.54
C ALA A 74 8.04 4.22 -8.07
N LEU A 75 8.38 5.36 -7.46
CA LEU A 75 8.74 5.41 -6.05
C LEU A 75 7.57 5.00 -5.13
N LEU A 76 6.38 5.49 -5.42
CA LEU A 76 5.20 5.13 -4.63
C LEU A 76 4.90 3.64 -4.71
N GLU A 77 5.05 3.05 -5.88
CA GLU A 77 4.77 1.63 -6.08
C GLU A 77 5.79 0.70 -5.44
N LYS A 78 6.96 1.22 -5.08
CA LYS A 78 7.94 0.47 -4.28
C LYS A 78 7.57 0.39 -2.81
N GLY A 79 6.69 1.28 -2.33
CA GLY A 79 6.27 1.29 -0.94
C GLY A 79 7.30 1.84 0.03
N GLU A 80 8.34 2.52 -0.48
CA GLU A 80 9.44 3.05 0.33
C GLU A 80 9.28 4.53 0.66
N THR A 81 8.30 5.18 0.08
CA THR A 81 8.08 6.61 0.21
C THR A 81 6.69 6.86 0.76
N ASP A 82 6.59 7.80 1.68
CA ASP A 82 5.29 8.23 2.19
C ASP A 82 4.46 8.86 1.08
N MET A 83 3.16 8.60 1.13
CA MET A 83 2.21 9.11 0.17
C MET A 83 1.21 10.02 0.88
N GLN A 84 1.02 11.22 0.35
CA GLN A 84 -0.03 12.10 0.85
C GLN A 84 -1.40 11.47 0.59
N LEU A 85 -2.32 11.68 1.50
CA LEU A 85 -3.68 11.15 1.35
C LEU A 85 -4.33 11.66 0.06
N SER A 86 -4.12 12.92 -0.29
CA SER A 86 -4.66 13.47 -1.54
C SER A 86 -4.13 12.72 -2.77
N THR A 87 -2.85 12.37 -2.77
CA THR A 87 -2.25 11.59 -3.86
C THR A 87 -2.84 10.18 -3.91
N PHE A 88 -2.98 9.54 -2.76
CA PHE A 88 -3.60 8.22 -2.65
C PHE A 88 -5.01 8.22 -3.26
N LEU A 89 -5.82 9.20 -2.91
CA LEU A 89 -7.18 9.32 -3.43
C LEU A 89 -7.21 9.59 -4.94
N MET A 90 -6.28 10.39 -5.45
CA MET A 90 -6.17 10.61 -6.89
C MET A 90 -5.81 9.33 -7.62
N ILE A 91 -4.91 8.54 -7.07
CA ILE A 91 -4.50 7.27 -7.68
C ILE A 91 -5.65 6.27 -7.66
N THR A 92 -6.32 6.09 -6.53
CA THR A 92 -7.44 5.15 -6.44
C THR A 92 -8.55 5.51 -7.42
N ASP A 93 -8.83 6.80 -7.59
CA ASP A 93 -9.80 7.27 -8.56
C ASP A 93 -9.35 6.98 -10.00
N ALA A 94 -8.08 7.27 -10.30
CA ALA A 94 -7.53 7.08 -11.64
C ALA A 94 -7.54 5.62 -12.09
N VAL A 95 -7.32 4.68 -11.17
CA VAL A 95 -7.27 3.24 -11.50
C VAL A 95 -8.60 2.53 -11.27
N GLY A 96 -9.63 3.25 -10.87
CA GLY A 96 -10.96 2.70 -10.68
C GLY A 96 -11.16 1.90 -9.40
N LEU A 97 -10.30 2.10 -8.40
CA LEU A 97 -10.51 1.50 -7.09
C LEU A 97 -11.51 2.31 -6.30
N LYS A 98 -12.46 1.62 -5.68
CA LYS A 98 -13.36 2.25 -4.71
C LYS A 98 -12.74 2.14 -3.34
N PHE A 99 -12.75 3.26 -2.63
CA PHE A 99 -12.17 3.38 -1.31
C PHE A 99 -13.23 3.91 -0.34
N GLY A 100 -13.32 3.28 0.83
CA GLY A 100 -14.26 3.70 1.84
C GLY A 100 -13.89 3.13 3.20
N PHE A 101 -14.49 3.68 4.23
CA PHE A 101 -14.33 3.22 5.59
C PHE A 101 -15.56 2.42 6.02
N THR A 102 -15.32 1.34 6.75
CA THR A 102 -16.36 0.55 7.36
C THR A 102 -16.24 0.70 8.88
N LEU A 103 -17.32 1.11 9.51
CA LEU A 103 -17.36 1.25 10.98
C LEU A 103 -17.89 -0.01 11.63
#